data_02e2f0a3cd237d9a4f00d77b4ee79c2b
#
_entry.id   02e2f0a3cd237d9a4f00d77b4ee79c2b
#
_cell.length_a   1.000
_cell.length_b   1.000
_cell.length_c   1.000
_cell.angle_alpha   90.00
_cell.angle_beta   90.00
_cell.angle_gamma   90.00
#
_symmetry.space_group_name_H-M   'P 1'
#
loop_
_entity.id
_entity.type
_entity.pdbx_description
1 polymer ?
#
loop_
_entity_poly.entity_id
_entity_poly.type
_entity_poly.pdbx_seq_one_letter_code
_entity_poly.pdbx_strand_id
1 'polypeptide(L)'
;MNTSLAKSFSFLSCLYVLNLSIACQTSTTQGPKLEKPTNQADSAMVVSAREEASKIGLQVLKDGGNAFDAMVATEMALAVCYPFAGNLGGGGFMVYRKANGETGALDYREKAPLTTTKTMFLDKYGHPNPALSRRGSLAIGVPGTIAGMFEVHKKFGSLPMSALLKPSIELAKKGFAVTENQSEMLNHFQKDFLDINKDSILFSKNFKQGDTLKNLALAKTLERILKNGKAEFYRGQTGQKLVEFIAHYGGILSLEDLKTYEAVWRKPIQVEYKDLTLISMSPPSSGGIVLGQILKMIEDYDLGALGHNSTTYIQILTEAERRAYADRSFYLGDPDFVDIPVDSLLSDDYLQGRMSTFSFESATPSKEIEHGKIIGYESEETTHYSIVDQFGNSISATTTLNGAYGSKLFSDDLGFFLNNEMDDFSAKPGVPNMFGLIGAEANSIEPGKRMLSSMTPTIVEKNDEFWMSVGTPGGSTIITSVLQTILNVHEFDMTMQEAVNAPRFHHQWLPDEIVFETKGFKSSLLDSLRLKGYTPIQQQSKILGKVDAILRLSDGRLEGGADYRGDDKALGF
;
A
#
# COMPACT_ATOMS: atom_id res chain seq x y z
N MET A 1 -29.95 75.98 -54.89
CA MET A 1 -29.45 76.16 -56.29
C MET A 1 -29.15 74.77 -56.82
N ASN A 2 -29.88 74.46 -57.88
CA ASN A 2 -29.62 73.53 -58.96
C ASN A 2 -29.31 72.05 -58.62
N THR A 3 -30.25 71.20 -58.90
CA THR A 3 -30.70 70.50 -60.14
C THR A 3 -29.63 69.44 -60.61
N SER A 4 -29.88 68.29 -61.09
CA SER A 4 -31.04 67.70 -61.76
C SER A 4 -30.69 66.25 -62.22
N LEU A 5 -31.72 65.42 -62.35
CA LEU A 5 -32.01 64.46 -63.44
C LEU A 5 -31.15 63.17 -63.59
N ALA A 6 -31.77 62.11 -63.29
CA ALA A 6 -32.31 61.03 -64.10
C ALA A 6 -31.65 60.67 -65.42
N LYS A 7 -31.41 59.37 -65.61
CA LYS A 7 -31.91 58.61 -66.76
C LYS A 7 -31.75 57.08 -66.56
N SER A 8 -32.88 56.44 -66.77
CA SER A 8 -33.05 54.98 -66.96
C SER A 8 -32.35 54.50 -68.24
N PHE A 9 -31.82 53.27 -68.23
CA PHE A 9 -31.78 52.45 -69.40
C PHE A 9 -31.97 50.96 -69.01
N SER A 10 -33.08 50.39 -69.48
CA SER A 10 -33.29 48.94 -69.51
C SER A 10 -32.41 48.32 -70.59
N PHE A 11 -31.79 47.14 -70.27
CA PHE A 11 -31.52 46.17 -71.34
C PHE A 11 -31.73 44.75 -70.81
N LEU A 12 -32.58 44.05 -71.55
CA LEU A 12 -32.91 42.64 -71.52
C LEU A 12 -31.69 41.84 -71.99
N SER A 13 -31.30 40.74 -71.33
CA SER A 13 -31.01 39.51 -72.09
C SER A 13 -30.55 38.34 -71.31
N CYS A 14 -31.13 37.20 -71.57
CA CYS A 14 -30.66 35.83 -71.60
C CYS A 14 -30.25 35.14 -70.29
N LEU A 15 -31.16 34.28 -69.84
CA LEU A 15 -30.92 33.07 -69.06
C LEU A 15 -29.86 32.18 -69.75
N TYR A 16 -28.78 31.91 -69.05
CA TYR A 16 -28.01 30.69 -69.25
C TYR A 16 -28.02 29.90 -67.94
N VAL A 17 -28.78 28.79 -67.92
CA VAL A 17 -28.79 27.82 -66.83
C VAL A 17 -27.53 26.97 -66.97
N LEU A 18 -26.55 27.20 -66.14
CA LEU A 18 -25.39 26.32 -66.01
C LEU A 18 -25.66 25.39 -64.82
N ASN A 19 -26.01 24.14 -65.08
CA ASN A 19 -26.07 23.07 -64.09
C ASN A 19 -24.64 22.72 -63.64
N LEU A 20 -24.20 23.26 -62.50
CA LEU A 20 -23.03 22.77 -61.79
C LEU A 20 -23.49 21.65 -60.82
N SER A 21 -23.26 20.42 -61.26
CA SER A 21 -23.33 19.24 -60.35
C SER A 21 -22.17 19.32 -59.35
N ILE A 22 -22.44 19.82 -58.17
CA ILE A 22 -21.50 19.73 -57.05
C ILE A 22 -21.57 18.28 -56.54
N ALA A 23 -20.59 17.47 -56.94
CA ALA A 23 -20.32 16.19 -56.34
C ALA A 23 -19.86 16.43 -54.89
N CYS A 24 -20.73 16.20 -53.92
CA CYS A 24 -20.40 16.16 -52.50
C CYS A 24 -19.52 14.93 -52.25
N GLN A 25 -18.18 15.09 -52.35
CA GLN A 25 -17.24 14.14 -51.76
C GLN A 25 -17.39 14.23 -50.25
N THR A 26 -18.10 13.31 -49.64
CA THR A 26 -18.02 13.04 -48.20
C THR A 26 -16.64 12.50 -47.89
N SER A 27 -15.69 13.42 -47.63
CA SER A 27 -14.48 13.07 -46.91
C SER A 27 -14.90 12.66 -45.48
N THR A 28 -14.94 11.36 -45.21
CA THR A 28 -14.91 10.84 -43.84
C THR A 28 -13.62 11.28 -43.19
N THR A 29 -13.63 12.45 -42.58
CA THR A 29 -12.64 12.80 -41.56
C THR A 29 -12.83 11.77 -40.44
N GLN A 30 -11.95 10.76 -40.40
CA GLN A 30 -11.73 10.01 -39.16
C GLN A 30 -11.48 11.08 -38.10
N GLY A 31 -12.38 11.17 -37.13
CA GLY A 31 -12.17 11.96 -35.93
C GLY A 31 -10.81 11.59 -35.32
N PRO A 32 -10.18 12.50 -34.58
CA PRO A 32 -8.92 12.18 -33.93
C PRO A 32 -9.12 10.86 -33.18
N LYS A 33 -8.27 9.85 -33.50
CA LYS A 33 -8.15 8.66 -32.64
C LYS A 33 -7.92 9.22 -31.24
N LEU A 34 -8.89 9.09 -30.35
CA LEU A 34 -8.68 9.30 -28.92
C LEU A 34 -7.50 8.42 -28.57
N GLU A 35 -6.36 9.03 -28.27
CA GLU A 35 -5.24 8.30 -27.70
C GLU A 35 -5.78 7.59 -26.46
N LYS A 36 -5.58 6.25 -26.39
CA LYS A 36 -5.95 5.48 -25.20
C LYS A 36 -5.31 6.18 -23.99
N PRO A 37 -6.04 6.41 -22.90
CA PRO A 37 -5.44 6.90 -21.68
C PRO A 37 -4.20 6.05 -21.37
N THR A 38 -3.08 6.67 -21.02
CA THR A 38 -1.77 6.01 -20.85
C THR A 38 -1.74 4.94 -19.75
N ASN A 39 -2.81 4.85 -18.95
CA ASN A 39 -2.98 3.94 -17.81
C ASN A 39 -4.02 2.83 -18.06
N GLN A 40 -4.42 2.54 -19.31
CA GLN A 40 -5.34 1.45 -19.65
C GLN A 40 -4.63 0.34 -20.42
N ALA A 41 -5.08 -0.91 -20.21
CA ALA A 41 -4.56 -2.10 -20.87
C ALA A 41 -5.69 -3.08 -21.23
N ASP A 42 -5.47 -3.90 -22.26
CA ASP A 42 -6.49 -4.84 -22.76
C ASP A 42 -6.44 -6.20 -22.04
N SER A 43 -5.28 -6.63 -21.50
CA SER A 43 -5.10 -8.01 -21.04
C SER A 43 -4.44 -8.15 -19.68
N ALA A 44 -3.39 -7.37 -19.39
CA ALA A 44 -2.62 -7.53 -18.16
C ALA A 44 -2.03 -6.20 -17.70
N MET A 45 -1.82 -6.07 -16.39
CA MET A 45 -1.30 -4.83 -15.79
C MET A 45 -0.50 -5.10 -14.53
N VAL A 46 0.52 -4.27 -14.31
CA VAL A 46 1.31 -4.18 -13.07
C VAL A 46 1.35 -2.72 -12.64
N VAL A 47 1.00 -2.46 -11.39
CA VAL A 47 1.12 -1.14 -10.75
C VAL A 47 2.01 -1.29 -9.53
N SER A 48 3.05 -0.47 -9.41
CA SER A 48 3.98 -0.52 -8.26
C SER A 48 4.68 0.82 -8.07
N ALA A 49 5.32 0.99 -6.90
CA ALA A 49 6.02 2.20 -6.48
C ALA A 49 7.19 2.65 -7.40
N ARG A 50 7.56 1.84 -8.41
CA ARG A 50 8.68 2.16 -9.31
C ARG A 50 8.45 1.62 -10.72
N GLU A 51 8.74 2.47 -11.70
CA GLU A 51 8.63 2.10 -13.11
C GLU A 51 9.49 0.89 -13.49
N GLU A 52 10.69 0.77 -12.92
CA GLU A 52 11.60 -0.36 -13.15
C GLU A 52 10.97 -1.70 -12.70
N ALA A 53 10.33 -1.70 -11.55
CA ALA A 53 9.67 -2.89 -11.01
C ALA A 53 8.42 -3.24 -11.82
N SER A 54 7.58 -2.26 -12.16
CA SER A 54 6.43 -2.46 -13.03
C SER A 54 6.82 -2.99 -14.41
N LYS A 55 7.94 -2.49 -15.00
CA LYS A 55 8.47 -3.01 -16.28
C LYS A 55 8.93 -4.46 -16.18
N ILE A 56 9.62 -4.83 -15.12
CA ILE A 56 10.10 -6.21 -14.91
C ILE A 56 8.93 -7.15 -14.72
N GLY A 57 7.94 -6.81 -13.86
CA GLY A 57 6.74 -7.60 -13.70
C GLY A 57 5.94 -7.75 -14.99
N LEU A 58 5.74 -6.65 -15.73
CA LEU A 58 5.05 -6.67 -17.01
C LEU A 58 5.77 -7.52 -18.07
N GLN A 59 7.11 -7.50 -18.09
CA GLN A 59 7.88 -8.33 -19.02
C GLN A 59 7.69 -9.82 -18.73
N VAL A 60 7.62 -10.20 -17.44
CA VAL A 60 7.32 -11.58 -17.03
C VAL A 60 5.94 -12.02 -17.56
N LEU A 61 4.92 -11.16 -17.48
CA LEU A 61 3.59 -11.45 -18.05
C LEU A 61 3.65 -11.61 -19.56
N LYS A 62 4.36 -10.74 -20.28
CA LYS A 62 4.57 -10.82 -21.74
C LYS A 62 5.33 -12.08 -22.17
N ASP A 63 6.22 -12.58 -21.34
CA ASP A 63 6.99 -13.81 -21.59
C ASP A 63 6.16 -15.08 -21.27
N GLY A 64 4.86 -14.92 -20.94
CA GLY A 64 3.92 -16.01 -20.70
C GLY A 64 3.83 -16.44 -19.23
N GLY A 65 4.46 -15.71 -18.30
CA GLY A 65 4.28 -15.90 -16.87
C GLY A 65 2.89 -15.49 -16.41
N ASN A 66 2.49 -15.97 -15.24
CA ASN A 66 1.26 -15.62 -14.58
C ASN A 66 1.47 -14.49 -13.53
N ALA A 67 0.40 -14.05 -12.86
CA ALA A 67 0.45 -12.99 -11.85
C ALA A 67 1.40 -13.33 -10.68
N PHE A 68 1.51 -14.61 -10.32
CA PHE A 68 2.37 -15.08 -9.24
C PHE A 68 3.86 -15.05 -9.62
N ASP A 69 4.19 -15.36 -10.88
CA ASP A 69 5.54 -15.17 -11.42
C ASP A 69 5.91 -13.68 -11.44
N ALA A 70 4.98 -12.84 -11.92
CA ALA A 70 5.17 -11.39 -11.96
C ALA A 70 5.33 -10.79 -10.56
N MET A 71 4.61 -11.31 -9.55
CA MET A 71 4.78 -10.93 -8.15
C MET A 71 6.22 -11.13 -7.68
N VAL A 72 6.77 -12.34 -7.87
CA VAL A 72 8.15 -12.64 -7.45
C VAL A 72 9.16 -11.70 -8.12
N ALA A 73 8.98 -11.44 -9.42
CA ALA A 73 9.89 -10.57 -10.17
C ALA A 73 9.78 -9.10 -9.75
N THR A 74 8.54 -8.61 -9.51
CA THR A 74 8.28 -7.23 -9.05
C THR A 74 8.82 -7.01 -7.64
N GLU A 75 8.61 -7.94 -6.71
CA GLU A 75 9.14 -7.89 -5.34
C GLU A 75 10.67 -7.78 -5.34
N MET A 76 11.34 -8.66 -6.09
CA MET A 76 12.81 -8.62 -6.19
C MET A 76 13.33 -7.36 -6.89
N ALA A 77 12.57 -6.80 -7.83
CA ALA A 77 12.93 -5.53 -8.45
C ALA A 77 12.76 -4.35 -7.50
N LEU A 78 11.68 -4.31 -6.70
CA LEU A 78 11.47 -3.31 -5.66
C LEU A 78 12.58 -3.35 -4.59
N ALA A 79 13.04 -4.54 -4.21
CA ALA A 79 14.19 -4.68 -3.30
C ALA A 79 15.46 -4.01 -3.84
N VAL A 80 15.61 -3.90 -5.16
CA VAL A 80 16.73 -3.21 -5.81
C VAL A 80 16.47 -1.71 -5.97
N CYS A 81 15.34 -1.31 -6.58
CA CYS A 81 15.11 0.07 -7.03
C CYS A 81 14.29 0.91 -6.04
N TYR A 82 13.75 0.32 -4.98
CA TYR A 82 12.99 1.01 -3.93
C TYR A 82 13.44 0.61 -2.52
N PRO A 83 14.72 0.78 -2.15
CA PRO A 83 15.28 0.34 -0.85
C PRO A 83 14.66 1.01 0.37
N PHE A 84 13.79 1.99 0.15
CA PHE A 84 12.98 2.67 1.15
C PHE A 84 12.04 1.69 1.89
N ALA A 85 11.45 0.73 1.18
CA ALA A 85 10.52 -0.26 1.71
C ALA A 85 10.56 -1.63 0.98
N GLY A 86 10.94 -1.67 -0.31
CA GLY A 86 11.22 -2.91 -1.05
C GLY A 86 12.44 -3.61 -0.46
N ASN A 87 12.38 -4.93 -0.26
CA ASN A 87 13.32 -5.54 0.68
C ASN A 87 13.59 -7.04 0.45
N LEU A 88 14.68 -7.52 1.07
CA LEU A 88 14.94 -8.91 1.43
C LEU A 88 14.95 -9.10 2.96
N GLY A 89 15.19 -8.01 3.69
CA GLY A 89 15.34 -7.99 5.14
C GLY A 89 14.04 -7.66 5.90
N GLY A 90 12.90 -7.74 5.26
CA GLY A 90 11.57 -7.46 5.80
C GLY A 90 10.57 -8.58 5.54
N GLY A 91 9.31 -8.23 5.40
CA GLY A 91 8.22 -9.17 5.16
C GLY A 91 6.99 -8.51 4.54
N GLY A 92 5.85 -9.20 4.58
CA GLY A 92 4.63 -8.67 3.98
C GLY A 92 3.47 -9.63 3.95
N PHE A 93 2.44 -9.24 3.19
CA PHE A 93 1.22 -10.01 2.95
C PHE A 93 0.84 -9.98 1.47
N MET A 94 0.21 -11.05 1.02
CA MET A 94 -0.41 -11.17 -0.30
C MET A 94 -1.83 -11.70 -0.16
N VAL A 95 -2.76 -11.10 -0.89
CA VAL A 95 -4.08 -11.66 -1.18
C VAL A 95 -4.17 -11.92 -2.68
N TYR A 96 -4.76 -13.05 -3.07
CA TYR A 96 -4.93 -13.40 -4.47
C TYR A 96 -6.34 -13.86 -4.78
N ARG A 97 -6.73 -13.67 -6.04
CA ARG A 97 -7.91 -14.27 -6.67
C ARG A 97 -7.50 -14.87 -8.01
N LYS A 98 -7.81 -16.15 -8.23
CA LYS A 98 -7.59 -16.83 -9.51
C LYS A 98 -8.77 -16.61 -10.45
N ALA A 99 -8.55 -16.81 -11.73
CA ALA A 99 -9.58 -16.70 -12.76
C ALA A 99 -10.83 -17.56 -12.48
N ASN A 100 -10.67 -18.69 -11.78
CA ASN A 100 -11.75 -19.60 -11.40
C ASN A 100 -12.50 -19.19 -10.12
N GLY A 101 -12.20 -18.03 -9.53
CA GLY A 101 -12.81 -17.55 -8.29
C GLY A 101 -12.12 -18.05 -7.00
N GLU A 102 -11.10 -18.92 -7.09
CA GLU A 102 -10.34 -19.34 -5.91
C GLU A 102 -9.59 -18.16 -5.30
N THR A 103 -9.78 -17.93 -4.00
CA THR A 103 -9.12 -16.86 -3.24
C THR A 103 -8.25 -17.44 -2.13
N GLY A 104 -7.26 -16.67 -1.68
CA GLY A 104 -6.41 -17.02 -0.56
C GLY A 104 -5.48 -15.89 -0.17
N ALA A 105 -4.75 -16.09 0.92
CA ALA A 105 -3.79 -15.13 1.43
C ALA A 105 -2.50 -15.80 1.88
N LEU A 106 -1.39 -15.11 1.75
CA LEU A 106 -0.09 -15.54 2.25
C LEU A 106 0.45 -14.53 3.26
N ASP A 107 0.78 -15.03 4.43
CA ASP A 107 1.43 -14.31 5.51
C ASP A 107 2.93 -14.64 5.52
N TYR A 108 3.75 -13.67 5.09
CA TYR A 108 5.21 -13.71 5.21
C TYR A 108 5.72 -12.55 6.08
N ARG A 109 4.86 -12.12 7.05
CA ARG A 109 5.17 -11.14 8.09
C ARG A 109 6.35 -11.59 8.92
N GLU A 110 7.14 -10.66 9.40
CA GLU A 110 8.26 -10.89 10.31
C GLU A 110 7.79 -11.54 11.63
N LYS A 111 8.73 -12.18 12.31
CA LYS A 111 8.52 -12.77 13.64
C LYS A 111 9.47 -12.18 14.66
N ALA A 112 9.04 -12.09 15.90
CA ALA A 112 9.95 -11.81 17.00
C ALA A 112 11.00 -12.91 17.12
N PRO A 113 12.30 -12.59 17.31
CA PRO A 113 13.33 -13.58 17.61
C PRO A 113 12.99 -14.42 18.83
N LEU A 114 13.44 -15.69 18.88
CA LEU A 114 13.14 -16.65 19.94
C LEU A 114 13.69 -16.24 21.31
N THR A 115 14.63 -15.32 21.36
CA THR A 115 15.24 -14.81 22.60
C THR A 115 14.62 -13.51 23.10
N THR A 116 13.55 -13.02 22.46
CA THR A 116 12.85 -11.80 22.90
C THR A 116 12.20 -11.96 24.26
N THR A 117 12.05 -10.85 24.97
CA THR A 117 11.30 -10.79 26.22
C THR A 117 10.24 -9.69 26.13
N LYS A 118 9.15 -9.86 26.85
CA LYS A 118 8.03 -8.90 26.91
C LYS A 118 8.47 -7.48 27.31
N THR A 119 9.58 -7.35 28.05
CA THR A 119 10.04 -6.07 28.61
C THR A 119 11.31 -5.54 27.92
N MET A 120 11.76 -6.13 26.81
CA MET A 120 13.05 -5.80 26.18
C MET A 120 13.18 -4.33 25.73
N PHE A 121 12.07 -3.66 25.50
CA PHE A 121 12.02 -2.24 25.12
C PHE A 121 11.66 -1.31 26.28
N LEU A 122 11.62 -1.81 27.51
CA LEU A 122 11.37 -0.98 28.70
C LEU A 122 12.69 -0.57 29.37
N ASP A 123 12.71 0.63 29.91
CA ASP A 123 13.79 1.06 30.79
C ASP A 123 13.68 0.39 32.18
N LYS A 124 14.65 0.64 33.04
CA LYS A 124 14.68 0.08 34.41
C LYS A 124 13.52 0.52 35.31
N TYR A 125 12.74 1.52 34.89
CA TYR A 125 11.55 2.01 35.59
C TYR A 125 10.25 1.49 34.95
N GLY A 126 10.35 0.67 33.91
CA GLY A 126 9.19 0.14 33.16
C GLY A 126 8.56 1.16 32.19
N HIS A 127 9.29 2.20 31.78
CA HIS A 127 8.87 3.09 30.72
C HIS A 127 9.37 2.60 29.36
N PRO A 128 8.56 2.67 28.30
CA PRO A 128 8.99 2.33 26.96
C PRO A 128 10.17 3.20 26.49
N ASN A 129 11.13 2.57 25.82
CA ASN A 129 12.24 3.25 25.15
C ASN A 129 12.11 3.06 23.62
N PRO A 130 11.39 3.96 22.93
CA PRO A 130 11.13 3.83 21.49
C PRO A 130 12.41 3.84 20.62
N ALA A 131 13.54 4.35 21.13
CA ALA A 131 14.80 4.31 20.39
C ALA A 131 15.27 2.88 20.13
N LEU A 132 14.98 1.94 21.04
CA LEU A 132 15.36 0.54 20.92
C LEU A 132 14.50 -0.25 19.95
N SER A 133 13.20 0.07 19.85
CA SER A 133 12.26 -0.61 18.95
C SER A 133 12.28 -0.05 17.52
N ARG A 134 12.69 1.22 17.33
CA ARG A 134 12.62 1.91 16.03
C ARG A 134 13.91 1.88 15.24
N ARG A 135 15.09 1.76 15.88
CA ARG A 135 16.40 1.91 15.24
C ARG A 135 17.41 0.88 15.74
N GLY A 136 18.28 0.45 14.83
CA GLY A 136 19.36 -0.48 15.17
C GLY A 136 18.94 -1.94 15.30
N SER A 137 19.80 -2.75 15.83
CA SER A 137 19.74 -4.22 15.74
C SER A 137 18.65 -4.89 16.58
N LEU A 138 18.23 -4.29 17.70
CA LEU A 138 17.16 -4.84 18.56
C LEU A 138 15.76 -4.66 17.95
N ALA A 139 15.61 -3.73 17.01
CA ALA A 139 14.36 -3.47 16.32
C ALA A 139 14.00 -4.53 15.25
N ILE A 140 14.94 -5.44 14.93
CA ILE A 140 14.84 -6.34 13.78
C ILE A 140 14.03 -7.58 14.14
N GLY A 141 12.93 -7.80 13.39
CA GLY A 141 12.21 -9.07 13.33
C GLY A 141 12.82 -10.04 12.32
N VAL A 142 12.53 -11.32 12.45
CA VAL A 142 12.99 -12.38 11.53
C VAL A 142 12.40 -12.17 10.15
N PRO A 143 13.21 -11.93 9.09
CA PRO A 143 12.71 -11.60 7.77
C PRO A 143 11.92 -12.72 7.09
N GLY A 144 10.83 -12.35 6.39
CA GLY A 144 9.93 -13.29 5.74
C GLY A 144 9.88 -13.24 4.21
N THR A 145 10.31 -12.14 3.58
CA THR A 145 10.14 -11.90 2.13
C THR A 145 10.63 -13.07 1.26
N ILE A 146 11.84 -13.57 1.47
CA ILE A 146 12.37 -14.68 0.67
C ILE A 146 11.55 -15.95 0.85
N ALA A 147 11.08 -16.26 2.06
CA ALA A 147 10.21 -17.41 2.29
C ALA A 147 8.88 -17.26 1.55
N GLY A 148 8.27 -16.07 1.61
CA GLY A 148 7.04 -15.76 0.89
C GLY A 148 7.17 -15.96 -0.61
N MET A 149 8.20 -15.38 -1.23
CA MET A 149 8.42 -15.48 -2.68
C MET A 149 8.65 -16.92 -3.16
N PHE A 150 9.42 -17.70 -2.42
CA PHE A 150 9.63 -19.12 -2.75
C PHE A 150 8.37 -19.96 -2.51
N GLU A 151 7.54 -19.63 -1.52
CA GLU A 151 6.29 -20.35 -1.26
C GLU A 151 5.23 -20.05 -2.33
N VAL A 152 5.12 -18.78 -2.78
CA VAL A 152 4.28 -18.39 -3.94
C VAL A 152 4.72 -19.13 -5.20
N HIS A 153 6.01 -19.08 -5.52
CA HIS A 153 6.54 -19.74 -6.71
C HIS A 153 6.34 -21.26 -6.69
N LYS A 154 6.58 -21.90 -5.54
CA LYS A 154 6.37 -23.34 -5.36
C LYS A 154 4.93 -23.78 -5.63
N LYS A 155 3.95 -22.95 -5.20
CA LYS A 155 2.52 -23.28 -5.31
C LYS A 155 1.93 -22.93 -6.67
N PHE A 156 2.34 -21.79 -7.25
CA PHE A 156 1.67 -21.20 -8.41
C PHE A 156 2.60 -20.82 -9.57
N GLY A 157 3.92 -20.85 -9.37
CA GLY A 157 4.88 -20.44 -10.39
C GLY A 157 4.81 -21.31 -11.65
N SER A 158 4.86 -20.69 -12.80
CA SER A 158 4.85 -21.33 -14.11
C SER A 158 6.19 -21.20 -14.84
N LEU A 159 6.94 -20.14 -14.57
CA LEU A 159 8.27 -19.90 -15.12
C LEU A 159 9.37 -20.33 -14.13
N PRO A 160 10.57 -20.70 -14.63
CA PRO A 160 11.67 -21.01 -13.73
C PRO A 160 12.11 -19.78 -12.92
N MET A 161 12.47 -19.96 -11.66
CA MET A 161 12.93 -18.88 -10.76
C MET A 161 14.04 -18.01 -11.39
N SER A 162 14.84 -18.60 -12.30
CA SER A 162 15.87 -17.84 -13.01
C SER A 162 15.33 -16.79 -13.97
N ALA A 163 14.15 -16.98 -14.53
CA ALA A 163 13.50 -15.98 -15.37
C ALA A 163 13.01 -14.78 -14.50
N LEU A 164 12.64 -15.05 -13.26
CA LEU A 164 12.07 -14.08 -12.33
C LEU A 164 13.15 -13.23 -11.63
N LEU A 165 14.29 -13.83 -11.24
CA LEU A 165 15.33 -13.15 -10.47
C LEU A 165 16.41 -12.47 -11.34
N LYS A 166 16.75 -13.03 -12.52
CA LYS A 166 17.79 -12.45 -13.37
C LYS A 166 17.58 -10.99 -13.74
N PRO A 167 16.35 -10.51 -14.07
CA PRO A 167 16.13 -9.10 -14.36
C PRO A 167 16.53 -8.18 -13.20
N SER A 168 16.20 -8.56 -11.96
CA SER A 168 16.55 -7.79 -10.77
C SER A 168 18.05 -7.86 -10.45
N ILE A 169 18.71 -9.00 -10.69
CA ILE A 169 20.18 -9.12 -10.59
C ILE A 169 20.86 -8.15 -11.57
N GLU A 170 20.39 -8.12 -12.81
CA GLU A 170 20.93 -7.22 -13.83
C GLU A 170 20.63 -5.73 -13.50
N LEU A 171 19.45 -5.43 -12.97
CA LEU A 171 19.10 -4.09 -12.49
C LEU A 171 20.06 -3.63 -11.38
N ALA A 172 20.35 -4.50 -10.41
CA ALA A 172 21.29 -4.20 -9.31
C ALA A 172 22.72 -3.97 -9.80
N LYS A 173 23.16 -4.69 -10.84
CA LYS A 173 24.48 -4.53 -11.47
C LYS A 173 24.60 -3.28 -12.33
N LYS A 174 23.61 -3.05 -13.20
CA LYS A 174 23.60 -1.90 -14.14
C LYS A 174 23.27 -0.60 -13.41
N GLY A 175 22.43 -0.70 -12.38
CA GLY A 175 21.89 0.43 -11.64
C GLY A 175 20.62 1.00 -12.26
N PHE A 176 19.99 1.88 -11.51
CA PHE A 176 18.81 2.64 -11.88
C PHE A 176 19.03 4.13 -11.61
N ALA A 177 18.26 4.99 -12.25
CA ALA A 177 18.32 6.42 -12.01
C ALA A 177 17.61 6.79 -10.71
N VAL A 178 18.29 7.52 -9.84
CA VAL A 178 17.69 8.09 -8.63
C VAL A 178 16.68 9.16 -9.02
N THR A 179 15.45 9.07 -8.53
CA THR A 179 14.42 10.10 -8.75
C THR A 179 14.63 11.28 -7.81
N GLU A 180 13.86 12.36 -8.00
CA GLU A 180 13.84 13.51 -7.10
C GLU A 180 13.40 13.07 -5.69
N ASN A 181 12.27 12.38 -5.58
CA ASN A 181 11.76 11.85 -4.30
C ASN A 181 12.80 10.96 -3.59
N GLN A 182 13.46 10.06 -4.32
CA GLN A 182 14.51 9.22 -3.75
C GLN A 182 15.72 10.02 -3.27
N SER A 183 16.15 11.03 -4.05
CA SER A 183 17.25 11.92 -3.69
C SER A 183 16.95 12.65 -2.38
N GLU A 184 15.75 13.23 -2.27
CA GLU A 184 15.32 13.93 -1.05
C GLU A 184 15.30 13.00 0.16
N MET A 185 14.71 11.81 0.03
CA MET A 185 14.60 10.83 1.12
C MET A 185 15.97 10.28 1.54
N LEU A 186 16.85 9.91 0.60
CA LEU A 186 18.20 9.44 0.92
C LEU A 186 19.01 10.50 1.66
N ASN A 187 18.95 11.75 1.21
CA ASN A 187 19.65 12.85 1.85
C ASN A 187 19.05 13.21 3.23
N HIS A 188 17.72 13.10 3.39
CA HIS A 188 17.05 13.29 4.68
C HIS A 188 17.54 12.28 5.73
N PHE A 189 17.66 11.00 5.36
CA PHE A 189 18.10 9.93 6.29
C PHE A 189 19.60 9.73 6.37
N GLN A 190 20.42 10.50 5.63
CA GLN A 190 21.88 10.34 5.59
C GLN A 190 22.52 10.32 6.98
N LYS A 191 22.10 11.24 7.86
CA LYS A 191 22.60 11.29 9.24
C LYS A 191 22.24 10.04 10.03
N ASP A 192 21.01 9.55 9.90
CA ASP A 192 20.56 8.34 10.57
C ASP A 192 21.37 7.11 10.11
N PHE A 193 21.67 7.02 8.81
CA PHE A 193 22.52 5.94 8.29
C PHE A 193 23.91 5.95 8.90
N LEU A 194 24.57 7.11 8.98
CA LEU A 194 25.90 7.24 9.59
C LEU A 194 25.86 6.96 11.10
N ASP A 195 24.86 7.48 11.80
CA ASP A 195 24.73 7.32 13.26
C ASP A 195 24.48 5.85 13.65
N ILE A 196 23.71 5.09 12.87
CA ILE A 196 23.36 3.71 13.19
C ILE A 196 24.45 2.73 12.73
N ASN A 197 24.95 2.87 11.51
CA ASN A 197 25.96 1.95 10.96
C ASN A 197 27.39 2.25 11.47
N LYS A 198 27.62 3.41 12.12
CA LYS A 198 28.93 3.85 12.62
C LYS A 198 30.01 4.01 11.54
N ASP A 199 29.65 3.85 10.29
CA ASP A 199 30.48 3.98 9.10
C ASP A 199 29.64 4.47 7.92
N SER A 200 30.30 4.87 6.83
CA SER A 200 29.63 5.20 5.58
C SER A 200 29.17 3.92 4.87
N ILE A 201 27.92 3.92 4.44
CA ILE A 201 27.31 2.84 3.66
C ILE A 201 27.00 3.31 2.23
N LEU A 202 26.63 2.38 1.34
CA LEU A 202 26.25 2.70 -0.04
C LEU A 202 25.28 3.89 -0.11
N PHE A 203 24.32 3.98 0.79
CA PHE A 203 23.21 4.95 0.80
C PHE A 203 23.51 6.24 1.59
N SER A 204 24.65 6.35 2.27
CA SER A 204 25.03 7.57 3.02
C SER A 204 25.70 8.64 2.16
N LYS A 205 25.82 8.43 0.84
CA LYS A 205 26.31 9.43 -0.11
C LYS A 205 25.26 10.51 -0.35
N ASN A 206 25.70 11.67 -0.80
CA ASN A 206 24.80 12.73 -1.24
C ASN A 206 24.34 12.42 -2.66
N PHE A 207 23.10 12.03 -2.83
CA PHE A 207 22.50 11.68 -4.12
C PHE A 207 21.78 12.88 -4.75
N LYS A 208 21.80 12.93 -6.07
CA LYS A 208 21.04 13.88 -6.88
C LYS A 208 20.13 13.12 -7.83
N GLN A 209 19.03 13.77 -8.25
CA GLN A 209 18.20 13.26 -9.32
C GLN A 209 19.04 12.96 -10.57
N GLY A 210 18.85 11.76 -11.14
CA GLY A 210 19.58 11.28 -12.32
C GLY A 210 20.87 10.54 -12.00
N ASP A 211 21.36 10.55 -10.76
CA ASP A 211 22.51 9.71 -10.36
C ASP A 211 22.19 8.24 -10.58
N THR A 212 23.17 7.46 -11.01
CA THR A 212 23.01 6.01 -11.15
C THR A 212 23.38 5.29 -9.86
N LEU A 213 22.41 4.63 -9.24
CA LEU A 213 22.62 3.82 -8.05
C LEU A 213 22.78 2.33 -8.45
N LYS A 214 23.95 1.76 -8.13
CA LYS A 214 24.28 0.34 -8.34
C LYS A 214 24.45 -0.34 -6.99
N ASN A 215 23.92 -1.56 -6.87
CA ASN A 215 24.06 -2.36 -5.65
C ASN A 215 24.63 -3.75 -5.97
N LEU A 216 25.95 -3.81 -6.10
CA LEU A 216 26.67 -5.03 -6.47
C LEU A 216 26.64 -6.11 -5.38
N ALA A 217 26.52 -5.71 -4.12
CA ALA A 217 26.39 -6.64 -3.00
C ALA A 217 25.03 -7.35 -3.04
N LEU A 218 23.95 -6.61 -3.28
CA LEU A 218 22.62 -7.19 -3.47
C LEU A 218 22.56 -8.11 -4.69
N ALA A 219 23.19 -7.72 -5.81
CA ALA A 219 23.29 -8.59 -6.98
C ALA A 219 23.91 -9.95 -6.63
N LYS A 220 25.03 -9.95 -5.90
CA LYS A 220 25.69 -11.19 -5.45
C LYS A 220 24.82 -12.01 -4.49
N THR A 221 24.07 -11.35 -3.62
CA THR A 221 23.12 -12.01 -2.71
C THR A 221 22.00 -12.69 -3.49
N LEU A 222 21.38 -11.99 -4.44
CA LEU A 222 20.36 -12.55 -5.32
C LEU A 222 20.91 -13.71 -6.21
N GLU A 223 22.16 -13.64 -6.67
CA GLU A 223 22.82 -14.74 -7.40
C GLU A 223 22.98 -15.98 -6.52
N ARG A 224 23.37 -15.83 -5.25
CA ARG A 224 23.45 -16.96 -4.30
C ARG A 224 22.08 -17.57 -4.05
N ILE A 225 21.05 -16.71 -3.85
CA ILE A 225 19.66 -17.16 -3.65
C ILE A 225 19.14 -17.88 -4.91
N LEU A 226 19.41 -17.35 -6.09
CA LEU A 226 19.03 -18.01 -7.35
C LEU A 226 19.67 -19.39 -7.48
N LYS A 227 20.95 -19.53 -7.09
CA LYS A 227 21.69 -20.79 -7.19
C LYS A 227 21.26 -21.84 -6.18
N ASN A 228 21.00 -21.43 -4.93
CA ASN A 228 20.84 -22.33 -3.79
C ASN A 228 19.40 -22.35 -3.22
N GLY A 229 18.49 -21.55 -3.80
CA GLY A 229 17.10 -21.46 -3.38
C GLY A 229 16.89 -20.78 -2.01
N LYS A 230 15.68 -20.96 -1.43
CA LYS A 230 15.29 -20.41 -0.11
C LYS A 230 16.33 -20.74 0.98
N ALA A 231 16.93 -21.93 0.90
CA ALA A 231 17.88 -22.38 1.91
C ALA A 231 19.12 -21.48 2.05
N GLU A 232 19.50 -20.77 0.99
CA GLU A 232 20.62 -19.81 1.03
C GLU A 232 20.40 -18.69 2.05
N PHE A 233 19.17 -18.15 2.08
CA PHE A 233 18.84 -17.04 2.98
C PHE A 233 18.67 -17.51 4.43
N TYR A 234 18.08 -18.68 4.66
CA TYR A 234 17.70 -19.12 6.01
C TYR A 234 18.70 -20.12 6.64
N ARG A 235 19.55 -20.79 5.86
CA ARG A 235 20.46 -21.84 6.36
C ARG A 235 21.85 -21.80 5.70
N GLY A 236 21.99 -21.00 4.63
CA GLY A 236 23.23 -20.88 3.86
C GLY A 236 24.13 -19.73 4.31
N GLN A 237 25.04 -19.38 3.42
CA GLN A 237 26.02 -18.31 3.66
C GLN A 237 25.38 -16.96 3.92
N THR A 238 24.29 -16.63 3.22
CA THR A 238 23.58 -15.37 3.40
C THR A 238 22.99 -15.27 4.82
N GLY A 239 22.37 -16.33 5.33
CA GLY A 239 21.83 -16.38 6.69
C GLY A 239 22.91 -16.27 7.77
N GLN A 240 24.05 -16.96 7.57
CA GLN A 240 25.19 -16.86 8.49
C GLN A 240 25.71 -15.42 8.58
N LYS A 241 26.01 -14.80 7.44
CA LYS A 241 26.46 -13.40 7.38
C LYS A 241 25.44 -12.42 7.98
N LEU A 242 24.14 -12.67 7.78
CA LEU A 242 23.08 -11.84 8.35
C LEU A 242 23.09 -11.86 9.88
N VAL A 243 23.17 -13.06 10.47
CA VAL A 243 23.20 -13.22 11.92
C VAL A 243 24.48 -12.64 12.51
N GLU A 244 25.65 -12.89 11.90
CA GLU A 244 26.92 -12.31 12.31
C GLU A 244 26.90 -10.77 12.27
N PHE A 245 26.33 -10.19 11.20
CA PHE A 245 26.18 -8.75 11.06
C PHE A 245 25.27 -8.17 12.16
N ILE A 246 24.11 -8.75 12.40
CA ILE A 246 23.17 -8.28 13.44
C ILE A 246 23.80 -8.41 14.84
N ALA A 247 24.49 -9.51 15.12
CA ALA A 247 25.18 -9.72 16.39
C ALA A 247 26.32 -8.71 16.63
N HIS A 248 27.04 -8.32 15.57
CA HIS A 248 28.08 -7.28 15.65
C HIS A 248 27.53 -5.94 16.18
N TYR A 249 26.29 -5.61 15.86
CA TYR A 249 25.58 -4.42 16.37
C TYR A 249 24.79 -4.67 17.66
N GLY A 250 24.98 -5.84 18.31
CA GLY A 250 24.31 -6.17 19.57
C GLY A 250 22.86 -6.64 19.44
N GLY A 251 22.44 -7.07 18.25
CA GLY A 251 21.12 -7.66 18.04
C GLY A 251 21.04 -9.12 18.48
N ILE A 252 19.84 -9.66 18.55
CA ILE A 252 19.52 -10.94 19.16
C ILE A 252 19.05 -12.02 18.20
N LEU A 253 18.95 -11.71 16.90
CA LEU A 253 18.53 -12.66 15.88
C LEU A 253 19.57 -13.78 15.73
N SER A 254 19.11 -15.03 15.69
CA SER A 254 19.95 -16.22 15.65
C SER A 254 19.73 -17.05 14.37
N LEU A 255 20.62 -18.03 14.13
CA LEU A 255 20.43 -18.99 13.04
C LEU A 255 19.21 -19.88 13.24
N GLU A 256 18.81 -20.14 14.49
CA GLU A 256 17.59 -20.93 14.77
C GLU A 256 16.32 -20.13 14.42
N ASP A 257 16.30 -18.81 14.65
CA ASP A 257 15.23 -17.94 14.20
C ASP A 257 15.02 -18.02 12.69
N LEU A 258 16.11 -17.92 11.93
CA LEU A 258 16.07 -18.06 10.48
C LEU A 258 15.61 -19.45 10.05
N LYS A 259 16.19 -20.50 10.64
CA LYS A 259 15.94 -21.89 10.26
C LYS A 259 14.49 -22.32 10.48
N THR A 260 13.83 -21.77 11.50
CA THR A 260 12.45 -22.09 11.89
C THR A 260 11.40 -21.18 11.24
N TYR A 261 11.84 -20.16 10.49
CA TYR A 261 10.91 -19.25 9.82
C TYR A 261 10.20 -19.94 8.64
N GLU A 262 8.86 -19.81 8.63
CA GLU A 262 8.02 -20.24 7.50
C GLU A 262 6.94 -19.18 7.22
N ALA A 263 6.65 -18.97 5.93
CA ALA A 263 5.48 -18.23 5.49
C ALA A 263 4.23 -19.12 5.64
N VAL A 264 3.08 -18.54 5.96
CA VAL A 264 1.85 -19.26 6.30
C VAL A 264 0.72 -18.90 5.34
N TRP A 265 0.12 -19.91 4.70
CA TRP A 265 -1.11 -19.73 3.95
C TRP A 265 -2.28 -19.53 4.92
N ARG A 266 -3.02 -18.44 4.73
CA ARG A 266 -4.16 -18.09 5.58
C ARG A 266 -5.46 -18.00 4.76
N LYS A 267 -6.59 -18.16 5.44
CA LYS A 267 -7.90 -17.84 4.85
C LYS A 267 -8.06 -16.31 4.91
N PRO A 268 -8.34 -15.63 3.77
CA PRO A 268 -8.58 -14.18 3.80
C PRO A 268 -9.87 -13.85 4.55
N ILE A 269 -9.99 -12.62 5.03
CA ILE A 269 -11.26 -12.03 5.46
C ILE A 269 -12.09 -11.73 4.22
N GLN A 270 -13.36 -12.12 4.24
CA GLN A 270 -14.33 -11.77 3.20
C GLN A 270 -15.47 -11.00 3.84
N VAL A 271 -15.81 -9.85 3.27
CA VAL A 271 -16.88 -8.97 3.74
C VAL A 271 -17.67 -8.47 2.55
N GLU A 272 -18.98 -8.52 2.67
CA GLU A 272 -19.89 -7.95 1.68
C GLU A 272 -20.19 -6.48 2.02
N TYR A 273 -20.26 -5.65 0.98
CA TYR A 273 -20.67 -4.27 1.05
C TYR A 273 -21.48 -3.94 -0.20
N LYS A 274 -22.81 -3.76 -0.06
CA LYS A 274 -23.73 -3.56 -1.17
C LYS A 274 -23.59 -4.69 -2.23
N ASP A 275 -23.14 -4.36 -3.45
CA ASP A 275 -22.89 -5.31 -4.55
C ASP A 275 -21.40 -5.72 -4.70
N LEU A 276 -20.60 -5.41 -3.69
CA LEU A 276 -19.17 -5.76 -3.62
C LEU A 276 -18.89 -6.86 -2.61
N THR A 277 -17.95 -7.76 -2.94
CA THR A 277 -17.31 -8.67 -2.00
C THR A 277 -15.84 -8.29 -1.86
N LEU A 278 -15.44 -7.87 -0.67
CA LEU A 278 -14.06 -7.52 -0.36
C LEU A 278 -13.32 -8.74 0.18
N ILE A 279 -12.15 -9.04 -0.38
CA ILE A 279 -11.26 -10.12 -0.01
C ILE A 279 -9.96 -9.48 0.47
N SER A 280 -9.72 -9.47 1.77
CA SER A 280 -8.60 -8.75 2.37
C SER A 280 -7.81 -9.61 3.35
N MET A 281 -6.65 -9.11 3.79
CA MET A 281 -5.76 -9.88 4.66
C MET A 281 -6.36 -10.11 6.05
N SER A 282 -6.28 -11.37 6.50
CA SER A 282 -6.63 -11.78 7.86
C SER A 282 -5.52 -11.49 8.87
N PRO A 283 -5.77 -11.60 10.18
CA PRO A 283 -4.71 -11.49 11.20
C PRO A 283 -3.50 -12.40 10.89
N PRO A 284 -2.26 -11.91 11.16
CA PRO A 284 -1.88 -10.78 11.99
C PRO A 284 -2.01 -9.41 11.31
N SER A 285 -2.69 -9.28 10.16
CA SER A 285 -3.15 -7.98 9.68
C SER A 285 -4.49 -7.62 10.34
N SER A 286 -4.62 -6.38 10.77
CA SER A 286 -5.89 -5.80 11.19
C SER A 286 -6.74 -5.34 10.00
N GLY A 287 -6.13 -5.21 8.83
CA GLY A 287 -6.70 -4.53 7.67
C GLY A 287 -8.06 -5.06 7.26
N GLY A 288 -8.20 -6.36 7.03
CA GLY A 288 -9.44 -6.97 6.58
C GLY A 288 -10.60 -6.81 7.56
N ILE A 289 -10.32 -6.95 8.87
CA ILE A 289 -11.36 -6.81 9.91
C ILE A 289 -11.80 -5.35 10.04
N VAL A 290 -10.85 -4.41 10.18
CA VAL A 290 -11.17 -2.98 10.37
C VAL A 290 -11.86 -2.41 9.14
N LEU A 291 -11.37 -2.72 7.93
CA LEU A 291 -12.01 -2.33 6.67
C LEU A 291 -13.45 -2.85 6.59
N GLY A 292 -13.65 -4.13 6.92
CA GLY A 292 -14.97 -4.76 6.95
C GLY A 292 -15.92 -4.12 7.98
N GLN A 293 -15.43 -3.86 9.19
CA GLN A 293 -16.22 -3.17 10.22
C GLN A 293 -16.68 -1.79 9.76
N ILE A 294 -15.76 -0.98 9.18
CA ILE A 294 -16.11 0.37 8.72
C ILE A 294 -17.16 0.29 7.62
N LEU A 295 -16.96 -0.56 6.60
CA LEU A 295 -17.90 -0.70 5.49
C LEU A 295 -19.30 -1.13 5.97
N LYS A 296 -19.37 -2.12 6.86
CA LYS A 296 -20.64 -2.55 7.44
C LYS A 296 -21.33 -1.46 8.28
N MET A 297 -20.58 -0.68 9.04
CA MET A 297 -21.12 0.44 9.81
C MET A 297 -21.68 1.57 8.95
N ILE A 298 -21.21 1.72 7.71
CA ILE A 298 -21.63 2.80 6.80
C ILE A 298 -22.58 2.32 5.70
N GLU A 299 -22.88 1.04 5.58
CA GLU A 299 -23.61 0.43 4.45
C GLU A 299 -25.00 1.04 4.24
N ASP A 300 -25.71 1.38 5.31
CA ASP A 300 -27.07 1.93 5.27
C ASP A 300 -27.13 3.40 4.80
N TYR A 301 -25.99 4.09 4.66
CA TYR A 301 -25.96 5.48 4.22
C TYR A 301 -25.81 5.59 2.70
N ASP A 302 -26.59 6.49 2.09
CA ASP A 302 -26.41 6.88 0.68
C ASP A 302 -25.26 7.90 0.57
N LEU A 303 -24.03 7.37 0.53
CA LEU A 303 -22.83 8.20 0.49
C LEU A 303 -22.75 9.05 -0.78
N GLY A 304 -23.23 8.52 -1.92
CA GLY A 304 -23.28 9.25 -3.19
C GLY A 304 -24.14 10.53 -3.08
N ALA A 305 -25.31 10.44 -2.46
CA ALA A 305 -26.19 11.58 -2.25
C ALA A 305 -25.60 12.61 -1.27
N LEU A 306 -24.77 12.19 -0.33
CA LEU A 306 -24.10 13.10 0.62
C LEU A 306 -23.00 13.95 -0.04
N GLY A 307 -22.44 13.48 -1.15
CA GLY A 307 -21.35 14.13 -1.88
C GLY A 307 -19.97 13.83 -1.34
N HIS A 308 -19.03 13.63 -2.26
CA HIS A 308 -17.63 13.31 -1.96
C HIS A 308 -16.98 14.34 -1.04
N ASN A 309 -16.38 13.87 0.03
CA ASN A 309 -15.68 14.70 1.03
C ASN A 309 -16.55 15.85 1.61
N SER A 310 -17.88 15.70 1.65
CA SER A 310 -18.74 16.61 2.38
C SER A 310 -18.55 16.49 3.90
N THR A 311 -18.99 17.50 4.67
CA THR A 311 -18.94 17.45 6.14
C THR A 311 -19.65 16.21 6.69
N THR A 312 -20.83 15.87 6.17
CA THR A 312 -21.63 14.72 6.62
C THR A 312 -20.95 13.39 6.26
N TYR A 313 -20.40 13.26 5.04
CA TYR A 313 -19.61 12.11 4.64
C TYR A 313 -18.43 11.87 5.58
N ILE A 314 -17.64 12.94 5.87
CA ILE A 314 -16.49 12.85 6.78
C ILE A 314 -16.91 12.46 8.19
N GLN A 315 -18.05 12.99 8.70
CA GLN A 315 -18.57 12.61 10.01
C GLN A 315 -18.85 11.11 10.11
N ILE A 316 -19.58 10.54 9.14
CA ILE A 316 -19.94 9.13 9.12
C ILE A 316 -18.68 8.25 9.11
N LEU A 317 -17.74 8.52 8.20
CA LEU A 317 -16.51 7.75 8.11
C LEU A 317 -15.68 7.87 9.38
N THR A 318 -15.46 9.08 9.88
CA THR A 318 -14.70 9.32 11.12
C THR A 318 -15.27 8.55 12.30
N GLU A 319 -16.60 8.53 12.46
CA GLU A 319 -17.24 7.82 13.57
C GLU A 319 -17.15 6.29 13.43
N ALA A 320 -17.24 5.75 12.21
CA ALA A 320 -17.00 4.34 11.94
C ALA A 320 -15.52 3.96 12.15
N GLU A 321 -14.58 4.75 11.62
CA GLU A 321 -13.15 4.61 11.83
C GLU A 321 -12.79 4.61 13.32
N ARG A 322 -13.30 5.57 14.09
CA ARG A 322 -13.12 5.67 15.55
C ARG A 322 -13.42 4.36 16.27
N ARG A 323 -14.55 3.73 15.96
CA ARG A 323 -15.02 2.51 16.60
C ARG A 323 -14.24 1.28 16.17
N ALA A 324 -13.95 1.15 14.89
CA ALA A 324 -13.19 0.05 14.35
C ALA A 324 -11.73 0.03 14.83
N TYR A 325 -11.09 1.21 14.93
CA TYR A 325 -9.74 1.31 15.48
C TYR A 325 -9.67 1.09 16.99
N ALA A 326 -10.73 1.40 17.73
CA ALA A 326 -10.84 1.02 19.15
C ALA A 326 -10.88 -0.50 19.32
N ASP A 327 -11.67 -1.20 18.51
CA ASP A 327 -11.73 -2.67 18.50
C ASP A 327 -10.39 -3.29 18.08
N ARG A 328 -9.75 -2.74 17.05
CA ARG A 328 -8.40 -3.13 16.61
C ARG A 328 -7.41 -3.15 17.75
N SER A 329 -7.40 -2.08 18.52
CA SER A 329 -6.42 -1.89 19.60
C SER A 329 -6.54 -2.93 20.71
N PHE A 330 -7.72 -3.46 20.94
CA PHE A 330 -8.00 -4.38 22.02
C PHE A 330 -7.93 -5.86 21.60
N TYR A 331 -8.58 -6.21 20.48
CA TYR A 331 -8.81 -7.60 20.12
C TYR A 331 -7.74 -8.21 19.21
N LEU A 332 -6.98 -7.39 18.43
CA LEU A 332 -6.20 -7.92 17.33
C LEU A 332 -4.73 -8.15 17.67
N GLY A 333 -4.19 -9.23 17.14
CA GLY A 333 -2.81 -9.69 17.31
C GLY A 333 -2.52 -10.87 16.39
N ASP A 334 -1.51 -11.67 16.72
CA ASP A 334 -1.17 -12.89 15.99
C ASP A 334 -2.18 -14.01 16.32
N PRO A 335 -2.94 -14.53 15.34
CA PRO A 335 -3.94 -15.57 15.57
C PRO A 335 -3.34 -16.93 16.00
N ASP A 336 -2.02 -17.12 15.82
CA ASP A 336 -1.32 -18.31 16.29
C ASP A 336 -1.03 -18.25 17.81
N PHE A 337 -1.25 -17.07 18.46
CA PHE A 337 -0.98 -16.80 19.87
C PHE A 337 -2.20 -16.32 20.66
N VAL A 338 -3.17 -15.70 19.99
CA VAL A 338 -4.37 -15.15 20.64
C VAL A 338 -5.64 -15.56 19.90
N ASP A 339 -6.71 -15.81 20.63
CA ASP A 339 -8.02 -16.06 20.04
C ASP A 339 -8.68 -14.72 19.68
N ILE A 340 -8.97 -14.55 18.39
CA ILE A 340 -9.58 -13.33 17.86
C ILE A 340 -11.02 -13.63 17.45
N PRO A 341 -12.03 -12.98 18.05
CA PRO A 341 -13.43 -13.26 17.78
C PRO A 341 -13.91 -12.62 16.46
N VAL A 342 -13.34 -13.07 15.33
CA VAL A 342 -13.56 -12.48 14.00
C VAL A 342 -15.03 -12.39 13.63
N ASP A 343 -15.77 -13.50 13.79
CA ASP A 343 -17.19 -13.58 13.44
C ASP A 343 -18.03 -12.59 14.26
N SER A 344 -17.70 -12.41 15.54
CA SER A 344 -18.39 -11.44 16.40
C SER A 344 -18.07 -10.01 16.01
N LEU A 345 -16.80 -9.71 15.71
CA LEU A 345 -16.35 -8.38 15.32
C LEU A 345 -16.93 -7.93 13.97
N LEU A 346 -17.32 -8.86 13.10
CA LEU A 346 -17.91 -8.58 11.79
C LEU A 346 -19.43 -8.81 11.75
N SER A 347 -20.07 -9.17 12.87
CA SER A 347 -21.53 -9.41 12.89
C SER A 347 -22.32 -8.08 12.82
N ASP A 348 -23.42 -8.10 12.06
CA ASP A 348 -24.28 -6.93 11.86
C ASP A 348 -24.82 -6.39 13.19
N ASP A 349 -25.30 -7.25 14.09
CA ASP A 349 -25.83 -6.84 15.40
C ASP A 349 -24.78 -6.09 16.23
N TYR A 350 -23.54 -6.57 16.23
CA TYR A 350 -22.44 -5.92 16.93
C TYR A 350 -22.17 -4.53 16.32
N LEU A 351 -22.05 -4.44 15.01
CA LEU A 351 -21.67 -3.21 14.32
C LEU A 351 -22.77 -2.15 14.36
N GLN A 352 -24.05 -2.54 14.26
CA GLN A 352 -25.19 -1.63 14.49
C GLN A 352 -25.16 -1.10 15.93
N GLY A 353 -24.89 -1.98 16.91
CA GLY A 353 -24.71 -1.57 18.30
C GLY A 353 -23.57 -0.57 18.47
N ARG A 354 -22.46 -0.76 17.76
CA ARG A 354 -21.31 0.19 17.79
C ARG A 354 -21.71 1.57 17.29
N MET A 355 -22.51 1.68 16.21
CA MET A 355 -22.96 2.97 15.64
C MET A 355 -24.14 3.61 16.38
N SER A 356 -24.77 2.92 17.34
CA SER A 356 -26.00 3.41 18.03
C SER A 356 -25.82 4.75 18.77
N THR A 357 -24.60 5.13 19.14
CA THR A 357 -24.26 6.41 19.80
C THR A 357 -23.87 7.51 18.81
N PHE A 358 -23.82 7.25 17.50
CA PHE A 358 -23.47 8.25 16.50
C PHE A 358 -24.56 9.33 16.38
N SER A 359 -24.13 10.57 16.26
CA SER A 359 -25.01 11.73 16.02
C SER A 359 -24.40 12.67 14.98
N PHE A 360 -25.22 13.16 14.07
CA PHE A 360 -24.81 14.21 13.13
C PHE A 360 -24.63 15.59 13.79
N GLU A 361 -25.14 15.77 15.01
CA GLU A 361 -25.08 17.06 15.73
C GLU A 361 -23.73 17.29 16.41
N SER A 362 -23.09 16.23 16.90
CA SER A 362 -21.83 16.35 17.65
C SER A 362 -20.94 15.12 17.49
N ALA A 363 -19.62 15.34 17.54
CA ALA A 363 -18.63 14.24 17.59
C ALA A 363 -18.81 13.40 18.86
N THR A 364 -18.59 12.09 18.72
CA THR A 364 -18.45 11.21 19.88
C THR A 364 -17.00 11.32 20.38
N PRO A 365 -16.73 11.76 21.63
CA PRO A 365 -15.36 11.79 22.13
C PRO A 365 -14.73 10.38 22.16
N SER A 366 -13.52 10.21 21.64
CA SER A 366 -12.83 8.91 21.62
C SER A 366 -12.68 8.27 22.99
N LYS A 367 -12.59 9.09 24.07
CA LYS A 367 -12.53 8.61 25.46
C LYS A 367 -13.81 7.91 25.96
N GLU A 368 -14.95 8.13 25.28
CA GLU A 368 -16.24 7.53 25.59
C GLU A 368 -16.46 6.23 24.79
N ILE A 369 -15.64 5.97 23.79
CA ILE A 369 -15.59 4.72 23.05
C ILE A 369 -14.64 3.78 23.82
N GLU A 370 -15.21 2.79 24.52
CA GLU A 370 -14.42 1.85 25.33
C GLU A 370 -13.43 1.07 24.46
N HIS A 371 -12.28 0.97 24.93
CA HIS A 371 -11.04 0.23 24.92
C HIS A 371 -9.80 1.11 24.74
N GLY A 372 -9.25 1.64 25.86
CA GLY A 372 -7.90 2.14 26.05
C GLY A 372 -7.71 3.67 26.11
N LYS A 373 -6.68 4.08 26.81
CA LYS A 373 -6.21 5.47 26.94
C LYS A 373 -4.78 5.52 26.40
N ILE A 374 -4.43 6.54 25.61
CA ILE A 374 -3.18 7.34 25.59
C ILE A 374 -2.68 7.74 24.18
N ILE A 375 -1.96 8.87 24.12
CA ILE A 375 -1.60 9.75 23.00
C ILE A 375 -0.25 9.40 22.36
N GLY A 376 -0.09 9.52 21.02
CA GLY A 376 1.20 9.40 20.30
C GLY A 376 1.16 9.84 18.82
N TYR A 377 2.32 10.21 18.26
CA TYR A 377 2.53 10.75 16.91
C TYR A 377 3.07 9.70 15.92
N GLU A 378 2.75 9.86 14.59
CA GLU A 378 3.01 8.89 13.50
C GLU A 378 4.18 9.19 12.57
N SER A 379 4.70 8.11 11.93
CA SER A 379 5.57 8.10 10.75
C SER A 379 5.09 6.99 9.78
N GLU A 380 5.21 7.18 8.43
CA GLU A 380 4.55 6.36 7.39
C GLU A 380 5.55 5.68 6.45
N GLU A 381 5.65 4.30 6.42
CA GLU A 381 6.63 3.65 5.55
C GLU A 381 6.34 2.16 5.20
N THR A 382 5.86 1.91 3.98
CA THR A 382 5.57 0.58 3.41
C THR A 382 5.60 0.70 1.88
N THR A 383 5.47 -0.38 1.10
CA THR A 383 5.18 -0.31 -0.34
C THR A 383 4.12 -1.33 -0.72
N HIS A 384 3.38 -1.02 -1.78
CA HIS A 384 2.33 -1.87 -2.33
C HIS A 384 2.56 -2.12 -3.81
N TYR A 385 2.01 -3.22 -4.34
CA TYR A 385 1.85 -3.44 -5.77
C TYR A 385 0.64 -4.32 -6.08
N SER A 386 -0.04 -3.98 -7.19
CA SER A 386 -1.19 -4.69 -7.75
C SER A 386 -0.84 -5.31 -9.09
N ILE A 387 -1.26 -6.55 -9.34
CA ILE A 387 -1.01 -7.28 -10.59
C ILE A 387 -2.28 -7.98 -11.05
N VAL A 388 -2.59 -7.86 -12.36
CA VAL A 388 -3.59 -8.67 -13.05
C VAL A 388 -2.94 -9.26 -14.28
N ASP A 389 -3.05 -10.58 -14.48
CA ASP A 389 -2.48 -11.27 -15.63
C ASP A 389 -3.52 -11.49 -16.75
N GLN A 390 -3.01 -11.87 -17.92
CA GLN A 390 -3.81 -12.19 -19.11
C GLN A 390 -4.69 -13.44 -18.96
N PHE A 391 -4.56 -14.18 -17.87
CA PHE A 391 -5.37 -15.38 -17.57
C PHE A 391 -6.52 -15.06 -16.61
N GLY A 392 -6.59 -13.83 -16.06
CA GLY A 392 -7.59 -13.37 -15.12
C GLY A 392 -7.25 -13.63 -13.64
N ASN A 393 -6.01 -13.98 -13.32
CA ASN A 393 -5.56 -14.01 -11.93
C ASN A 393 -5.17 -12.61 -11.47
N SER A 394 -5.46 -12.30 -10.21
CA SER A 394 -5.13 -11.02 -9.60
C SER A 394 -4.41 -11.18 -8.28
N ILE A 395 -3.51 -10.26 -7.99
CA ILE A 395 -2.72 -10.19 -6.75
C ILE A 395 -2.77 -8.75 -6.23
N SER A 396 -2.95 -8.63 -4.93
CA SER A 396 -2.72 -7.45 -4.13
C SER A 396 -1.68 -7.80 -3.09
N ALA A 397 -0.52 -7.13 -3.09
CA ALA A 397 0.57 -7.45 -2.17
C ALA A 397 1.18 -6.20 -1.56
N THR A 398 1.39 -6.24 -0.24
CA THR A 398 2.00 -5.16 0.53
C THR A 398 3.21 -5.71 1.26
N THR A 399 4.38 -5.10 1.04
CA THR A 399 5.65 -5.48 1.64
C THR A 399 6.28 -4.31 2.39
N THR A 400 7.09 -4.59 3.40
CA THR A 400 7.55 -3.56 4.34
C THR A 400 8.90 -3.86 4.95
N LEU A 401 9.52 -2.78 5.44
CA LEU A 401 10.59 -2.79 6.45
C LEU A 401 10.09 -2.18 7.79
N ASN A 402 8.80 -1.89 7.93
CA ASN A 402 8.08 -1.07 8.89
C ASN A 402 8.35 0.44 8.67
N GLY A 403 9.44 1.02 9.15
CA GLY A 403 9.79 2.43 8.87
C GLY A 403 10.64 2.60 7.60
N ALA A 404 10.77 3.84 7.10
CA ALA A 404 11.67 4.18 5.99
C ALA A 404 13.05 3.57 6.18
N TYR A 405 13.51 2.74 5.25
CA TYR A 405 14.77 2.00 5.38
C TYR A 405 14.86 1.16 6.68
N GLY A 406 13.74 0.76 7.26
CA GLY A 406 13.64 -0.07 8.45
C GLY A 406 14.42 0.45 9.66
N SER A 407 15.23 -0.41 10.27
CA SER A 407 16.09 -0.11 11.42
C SER A 407 17.24 0.85 11.12
N LYS A 408 17.42 1.28 9.87
CA LYS A 408 18.56 2.03 9.31
C LYS A 408 19.87 1.23 9.25
N LEU A 409 19.87 -0.03 9.72
CA LEU A 409 21.01 -0.92 9.53
C LEU A 409 21.04 -1.47 8.12
N PHE A 410 22.17 -1.31 7.45
CA PHE A 410 22.44 -1.77 6.10
C PHE A 410 23.68 -2.66 6.08
N SER A 411 23.54 -3.87 5.56
CA SER A 411 24.69 -4.76 5.40
C SER A 411 25.36 -4.53 4.05
N ASP A 412 26.52 -3.89 4.01
CA ASP A 412 27.31 -3.67 2.78
C ASP A 412 27.73 -4.98 2.10
N ASP A 413 27.90 -6.07 2.85
CA ASP A 413 28.23 -7.39 2.34
C ASP A 413 27.03 -8.09 1.66
N LEU A 414 25.81 -7.83 2.16
CA LEU A 414 24.57 -8.45 1.68
C LEU A 414 23.79 -7.52 0.74
N GLY A 415 23.93 -6.21 0.90
CA GLY A 415 23.36 -5.20 0.03
C GLY A 415 21.92 -4.81 0.32
N PHE A 416 21.39 -5.03 1.53
CA PHE A 416 20.02 -4.65 1.87
C PHE A 416 19.87 -4.12 3.29
N PHE A 417 18.84 -3.30 3.50
CA PHE A 417 18.39 -2.81 4.81
C PHE A 417 17.62 -3.89 5.57
N LEU A 418 17.63 -3.76 6.90
CA LEU A 418 16.92 -4.64 7.83
C LEU A 418 15.72 -3.91 8.43
N ASN A 419 14.63 -4.64 8.63
CA ASN A 419 13.39 -4.11 9.17
C ASN A 419 13.54 -3.58 10.62
N ASN A 420 12.55 -2.80 11.05
CA ASN A 420 12.34 -2.43 12.45
C ASN A 420 10.93 -2.82 12.92
N GLU A 421 10.52 -3.99 12.51
CA GLU A 421 9.16 -4.50 12.67
C GLU A 421 8.79 -4.80 14.12
N MET A 422 9.78 -4.96 15.00
CA MET A 422 9.55 -5.16 16.44
C MET A 422 8.84 -3.98 17.10
N ASP A 423 8.84 -2.77 16.48
CA ASP A 423 8.13 -1.59 16.97
C ASP A 423 6.60 -1.73 16.86
N ASP A 424 6.10 -2.60 15.97
CA ASP A 424 4.67 -2.84 15.81
C ASP A 424 4.04 -3.65 16.94
N PHE A 425 4.85 -4.27 17.79
CA PHE A 425 4.36 -4.82 19.05
C PHE A 425 3.94 -3.74 20.04
N SER A 426 3.02 -4.09 20.93
CA SER A 426 2.76 -3.31 22.14
C SER A 426 3.93 -3.49 23.11
N ALA A 427 4.93 -2.60 23.05
CA ALA A 427 6.06 -2.62 24.00
C ALA A 427 5.57 -2.54 25.46
N LYS A 428 4.42 -1.89 25.68
CA LYS A 428 3.65 -1.88 26.91
C LYS A 428 2.18 -1.66 26.56
N PRO A 429 1.22 -2.48 27.04
CA PRO A 429 -0.19 -2.25 26.80
C PRO A 429 -0.64 -0.83 27.14
N GLY A 430 -1.39 -0.20 26.24
CA GLY A 430 -1.84 1.18 26.36
C GLY A 430 -0.83 2.25 25.97
N VAL A 431 0.36 1.88 25.46
CA VAL A 431 1.37 2.81 24.96
C VAL A 431 1.47 2.69 23.44
N PRO A 432 1.51 3.82 22.69
CA PRO A 432 1.55 3.80 21.24
C PRO A 432 2.92 3.39 20.68
N ASN A 433 2.90 2.71 19.53
CA ASN A 433 4.06 2.45 18.69
C ASN A 433 4.46 3.70 17.86
N MET A 434 5.36 3.55 16.87
CA MET A 434 5.77 4.66 16.00
C MET A 434 4.61 5.20 15.12
N PHE A 435 3.57 4.43 14.88
CA PHE A 435 2.39 4.82 14.11
C PHE A 435 1.27 5.45 14.97
N GLY A 436 1.51 5.67 16.25
CA GLY A 436 0.50 6.16 17.18
C GLY A 436 -0.57 5.11 17.52
N LEU A 437 -0.44 3.89 17.00
CA LEU A 437 -1.37 2.81 17.26
C LEU A 437 -1.18 2.26 18.67
N ILE A 438 -2.27 2.22 19.41
CA ILE A 438 -2.32 1.62 20.74
C ILE A 438 -2.62 0.14 20.57
N GLY A 439 -1.88 -0.70 21.29
CA GLY A 439 -2.14 -2.11 21.38
C GLY A 439 -2.37 -2.55 22.83
N ALA A 440 -3.16 -3.60 22.99
CA ALA A 440 -3.38 -4.27 24.25
C ALA A 440 -2.46 -5.49 24.43
N GLU A 441 -2.77 -6.33 25.38
CA GLU A 441 -2.05 -7.57 25.68
C GLU A 441 -2.01 -8.54 24.47
N ALA A 442 -3.05 -8.54 23.64
CA ALA A 442 -3.15 -9.37 22.44
C ALA A 442 -1.94 -9.19 21.49
N ASN A 443 -1.38 -7.97 21.41
CA ASN A 443 -0.21 -7.66 20.60
C ASN A 443 1.08 -7.49 21.45
N SER A 444 1.19 -8.08 22.63
CA SER A 444 2.42 -8.05 23.43
C SER A 444 3.52 -8.88 22.80
N ILE A 445 4.80 -8.52 23.08
CA ILE A 445 5.97 -9.23 22.58
C ILE A 445 6.04 -10.64 23.18
N GLU A 446 6.15 -11.65 22.31
CA GLU A 446 6.41 -13.05 22.69
C GLU A 446 7.38 -13.69 21.68
N PRO A 447 8.26 -14.63 22.11
CA PRO A 447 9.17 -15.33 21.21
C PRO A 447 8.45 -16.03 20.04
N GLY A 448 8.88 -15.77 18.80
CA GLY A 448 8.31 -16.40 17.60
C GLY A 448 6.96 -15.85 17.13
N LYS A 449 6.36 -14.91 17.86
CA LYS A 449 5.10 -14.24 17.52
C LYS A 449 5.28 -13.23 16.39
N ARG A 450 4.25 -13.07 15.56
CA ARG A 450 4.14 -11.99 14.59
C ARG A 450 3.51 -10.76 15.22
N MET A 451 4.03 -9.59 14.90
CA MET A 451 3.46 -8.32 15.33
C MET A 451 2.24 -7.96 14.48
N LEU A 452 1.25 -7.32 15.11
CA LEU A 452 0.06 -6.81 14.44
C LEU A 452 0.44 -5.79 13.35
N SER A 453 -0.25 -5.86 12.21
CA SER A 453 -0.03 -4.99 11.06
C SER A 453 -1.30 -4.24 10.65
N SER A 454 -1.14 -3.10 9.98
CA SER A 454 -2.25 -2.40 9.28
C SER A 454 -2.20 -2.57 7.76
N MET A 455 -1.25 -3.34 7.21
CA MET A 455 -1.18 -3.61 5.77
C MET A 455 -2.46 -4.30 5.29
N THR A 456 -3.13 -3.69 4.31
CA THR A 456 -4.47 -4.08 3.84
C THR A 456 -4.46 -4.36 2.34
N PRO A 457 -3.65 -5.33 1.84
CA PRO A 457 -3.81 -5.75 0.46
C PRO A 457 -5.22 -6.30 0.28
N THR A 458 -5.95 -5.78 -0.69
CA THR A 458 -7.37 -6.08 -0.89
C THR A 458 -7.66 -6.35 -2.36
N ILE A 459 -8.46 -7.38 -2.63
CA ILE A 459 -9.11 -7.62 -3.90
C ILE A 459 -10.61 -7.44 -3.70
N VAL A 460 -11.27 -6.81 -4.63
CA VAL A 460 -12.72 -6.60 -4.62
C VAL A 460 -13.33 -7.30 -5.81
N GLU A 461 -14.37 -8.07 -5.57
CA GLU A 461 -15.26 -8.63 -6.57
C GLU A 461 -16.53 -7.77 -6.67
N LYS A 462 -17.09 -7.71 -7.88
CA LYS A 462 -18.42 -7.15 -8.13
C LYS A 462 -19.22 -8.16 -8.94
N ASN A 463 -20.34 -8.61 -8.41
CA ASN A 463 -21.14 -9.70 -9.02
C ASN A 463 -20.31 -10.97 -9.28
N ASP A 464 -19.54 -11.41 -8.29
CA ASP A 464 -18.66 -12.59 -8.30
C ASP A 464 -17.52 -12.54 -9.34
N GLU A 465 -17.28 -11.39 -9.98
CA GLU A 465 -16.16 -11.19 -10.89
C GLU A 465 -15.11 -10.24 -10.30
N PHE A 466 -13.83 -10.45 -10.68
CA PHE A 466 -12.77 -9.50 -10.34
C PHE A 466 -13.16 -8.09 -10.78
N TRP A 467 -13.14 -7.15 -9.85
CA TRP A 467 -13.42 -5.75 -10.11
C TRP A 467 -12.23 -4.85 -9.81
N MET A 468 -11.56 -5.01 -8.64
CA MET A 468 -10.45 -4.14 -8.24
C MET A 468 -9.38 -4.92 -7.46
N SER A 469 -8.10 -4.56 -7.66
CA SER A 469 -6.99 -4.87 -6.76
C SER A 469 -6.45 -3.56 -6.22
N VAL A 470 -6.28 -3.42 -4.91
CA VAL A 470 -5.93 -2.14 -4.28
C VAL A 470 -5.15 -2.34 -2.99
N GLY A 471 -4.23 -1.43 -2.73
CA GLY A 471 -3.53 -1.29 -1.46
C GLY A 471 -2.58 -0.09 -1.47
N THR A 472 -1.89 0.14 -0.38
CA THR A 472 -1.08 1.34 -0.18
C THR A 472 -0.06 1.13 0.94
N PRO A 473 1.08 1.82 0.95
CA PRO A 473 1.83 2.13 2.16
C PRO A 473 1.10 3.15 3.04
N GLY A 474 1.55 3.32 4.31
CA GLY A 474 1.04 4.42 5.14
C GLY A 474 0.79 4.09 6.61
N GLY A 475 1.35 3.00 7.16
CA GLY A 475 1.13 2.62 8.56
C GLY A 475 -0.35 2.50 8.91
N SER A 476 -0.83 3.23 9.91
CA SER A 476 -2.25 3.24 10.29
C SER A 476 -3.18 3.77 9.21
N THR A 477 -2.70 4.67 8.34
CA THR A 477 -3.51 5.30 7.28
C THR A 477 -3.79 4.37 6.10
N ILE A 478 -3.18 3.19 6.04
CA ILE A 478 -3.39 2.20 4.98
C ILE A 478 -4.86 1.84 4.86
N ILE A 479 -5.50 1.48 5.97
CA ILE A 479 -6.88 0.99 5.98
C ILE A 479 -7.84 2.06 5.46
N THR A 480 -7.71 3.29 5.94
CA THR A 480 -8.58 4.41 5.54
C THR A 480 -8.33 4.89 4.12
N SER A 481 -7.10 4.76 3.61
CA SER A 481 -6.77 5.08 2.22
C SER A 481 -7.32 4.03 1.24
N VAL A 482 -7.23 2.75 1.57
CA VAL A 482 -7.89 1.67 0.81
C VAL A 482 -9.40 1.85 0.80
N LEU A 483 -10.01 2.09 1.98
CA LEU A 483 -11.44 2.38 2.13
C LEU A 483 -11.89 3.51 1.19
N GLN A 484 -11.27 4.69 1.31
CA GLN A 484 -11.66 5.86 0.53
C GLN A 484 -11.47 5.63 -0.97
N THR A 485 -10.43 4.90 -1.37
CA THR A 485 -10.21 4.57 -2.80
C THR A 485 -11.32 3.69 -3.35
N ILE A 486 -11.75 2.65 -2.61
CA ILE A 486 -12.88 1.79 -3.02
C ILE A 486 -14.17 2.61 -3.11
N LEU A 487 -14.46 3.42 -2.09
CA LEU A 487 -15.66 4.27 -2.06
C LEU A 487 -15.65 5.32 -3.18
N ASN A 488 -14.49 5.90 -3.50
CA ASN A 488 -14.36 6.88 -4.58
C ASN A 488 -14.78 6.32 -5.93
N VAL A 489 -14.43 5.07 -6.23
CA VAL A 489 -14.87 4.41 -7.48
C VAL A 489 -16.33 3.95 -7.38
N HIS A 490 -16.72 3.34 -6.25
CA HIS A 490 -18.03 2.71 -6.13
C HIS A 490 -19.18 3.70 -5.90
N GLU A 491 -19.00 4.69 -5.02
CA GLU A 491 -20.05 5.62 -4.60
C GLU A 491 -20.06 6.94 -5.39
N PHE A 492 -18.92 7.28 -6.04
CA PHE A 492 -18.76 8.56 -6.72
C PHE A 492 -18.34 8.43 -8.20
N ASP A 493 -18.38 7.22 -8.76
CA ASP A 493 -18.10 6.95 -10.18
C ASP A 493 -16.75 7.52 -10.67
N MET A 494 -15.75 7.63 -9.81
CA MET A 494 -14.42 8.10 -10.20
C MET A 494 -13.70 7.03 -11.02
N THR A 495 -12.93 7.46 -12.02
CA THR A 495 -11.92 6.60 -12.66
C THR A 495 -10.88 6.15 -11.62
N MET A 496 -10.15 5.07 -11.92
CA MET A 496 -9.15 4.56 -10.96
C MET A 496 -8.09 5.63 -10.64
N GLN A 497 -7.64 6.38 -11.65
CA GLN A 497 -6.65 7.43 -11.44
C GLN A 497 -7.21 8.62 -10.65
N GLU A 498 -8.46 9.02 -10.87
CA GLU A 498 -9.11 10.05 -10.06
C GLU A 498 -9.26 9.61 -8.60
N ALA A 499 -9.67 8.36 -8.38
CA ALA A 499 -9.86 7.79 -7.05
C ALA A 499 -8.56 7.75 -6.22
N VAL A 500 -7.44 7.34 -6.83
CA VAL A 500 -6.13 7.35 -6.14
C VAL A 500 -5.58 8.75 -5.94
N ASN A 501 -5.94 9.72 -6.79
CA ASN A 501 -5.49 11.09 -6.68
C ASN A 501 -6.36 11.96 -5.76
N ALA A 502 -7.56 11.49 -5.40
CA ALA A 502 -8.48 12.23 -4.53
C ALA A 502 -7.84 12.55 -3.18
N PRO A 503 -8.16 13.72 -2.60
CA PRO A 503 -7.66 14.10 -1.29
C PRO A 503 -8.23 13.21 -0.20
N ARG A 504 -7.38 12.82 0.76
CA ARG A 504 -7.69 11.86 1.81
C ARG A 504 -7.71 12.51 3.18
N PHE A 505 -8.46 11.88 4.09
CA PHE A 505 -8.43 12.14 5.52
C PHE A 505 -8.31 10.83 6.29
N HIS A 506 -7.98 10.90 7.59
CA HIS A 506 -7.75 9.74 8.42
C HIS A 506 -8.12 10.00 9.87
N HIS A 507 -8.74 9.02 10.51
CA HIS A 507 -8.96 8.96 11.94
C HIS A 507 -8.67 7.55 12.45
N GLN A 508 -8.02 7.44 13.62
CA GLN A 508 -7.59 6.13 14.14
C GLN A 508 -7.96 5.93 15.63
N TRP A 509 -9.08 6.51 16.08
CA TRP A 509 -9.55 6.52 17.46
C TRP A 509 -8.72 7.44 18.38
N LEU A 510 -7.44 7.17 18.57
CA LEU A 510 -6.49 8.00 19.33
C LEU A 510 -5.20 8.20 18.51
N PRO A 511 -4.65 9.45 18.50
CA PRO A 511 -5.25 10.65 19.08
C PRO A 511 -6.64 10.96 18.49
N ASP A 512 -7.49 11.71 19.26
CA ASP A 512 -8.84 12.07 18.81
C ASP A 512 -8.81 13.25 17.83
N GLU A 513 -8.23 13.01 16.68
CA GLU A 513 -7.94 13.98 15.64
C GLU A 513 -8.33 13.43 14.27
N ILE A 514 -8.90 14.28 13.40
CA ILE A 514 -9.05 13.94 11.98
C ILE A 514 -7.90 14.60 11.23
N VAL A 515 -7.01 13.80 10.67
CA VAL A 515 -5.87 14.26 9.89
C VAL A 515 -6.28 14.40 8.44
N PHE A 516 -6.10 15.60 7.88
CA PHE A 516 -6.40 15.93 6.49
C PHE A 516 -5.13 16.18 5.68
N GLU A 517 -5.11 15.77 4.43
CA GLU A 517 -4.10 16.25 3.49
C GLU A 517 -4.19 17.76 3.33
N THR A 518 -3.05 18.41 3.07
CA THR A 518 -2.93 19.87 2.99
C THR A 518 -3.74 20.49 1.85
N LYS A 519 -3.96 19.72 0.79
CA LYS A 519 -4.67 20.17 -0.41
C LYS A 519 -5.99 19.41 -0.56
N GLY A 520 -7.02 20.08 -1.09
CA GLY A 520 -8.29 19.45 -1.44
C GLY A 520 -9.43 19.70 -0.44
N PHE A 521 -9.16 20.21 0.76
CA PHE A 521 -10.18 20.50 1.76
C PHE A 521 -10.26 22.00 2.05
N LYS A 522 -11.49 22.56 1.98
CA LYS A 522 -11.76 23.98 2.22
C LYS A 522 -11.75 24.28 3.73
N SER A 523 -11.24 25.44 4.13
CA SER A 523 -11.27 25.89 5.54
C SER A 523 -12.69 25.89 6.15
N SER A 524 -13.69 26.29 5.36
CA SER A 524 -15.09 26.29 5.81
C SER A 524 -15.61 24.89 6.19
N LEU A 525 -15.13 23.83 5.52
CA LEU A 525 -15.44 22.45 5.88
C LEU A 525 -14.82 22.08 7.23
N LEU A 526 -13.54 22.42 7.42
CA LEU A 526 -12.83 22.16 8.69
C LEU A 526 -13.48 22.94 9.85
N ASP A 527 -13.92 24.17 9.61
CA ASP A 527 -14.65 24.97 10.60
C ASP A 527 -16.02 24.35 10.94
N SER A 528 -16.74 23.81 9.94
CA SER A 528 -17.98 23.08 10.18
C SER A 528 -17.79 21.84 11.06
N LEU A 529 -16.68 21.11 10.87
CA LEU A 529 -16.32 19.96 11.71
C LEU A 529 -15.97 20.41 13.15
N ARG A 530 -15.21 21.53 13.31
CA ARG A 530 -14.89 22.10 14.64
C ARG A 530 -16.14 22.50 15.41
N LEU A 531 -17.11 23.11 14.74
CA LEU A 531 -18.40 23.49 15.36
C LEU A 531 -19.18 22.28 15.87
N LYS A 532 -18.95 21.10 15.32
CA LYS A 532 -19.53 19.82 15.75
C LYS A 532 -18.67 19.07 16.78
N GLY A 533 -17.56 19.64 17.23
CA GLY A 533 -16.70 19.07 18.26
C GLY A 533 -15.59 18.15 17.76
N TYR A 534 -15.40 18.02 16.45
CA TYR A 534 -14.24 17.30 15.89
C TYR A 534 -12.96 18.14 15.97
N THR A 535 -11.80 17.47 15.94
CA THR A 535 -10.48 18.12 15.92
C THR A 535 -9.80 17.90 14.55
N PRO A 536 -10.16 18.67 13.51
CA PRO A 536 -9.52 18.57 12.21
C PRO A 536 -8.12 19.18 12.23
N ILE A 537 -7.11 18.42 11.75
CA ILE A 537 -5.71 18.83 11.66
C ILE A 537 -5.25 18.74 10.20
N GLN A 538 -4.65 19.82 9.69
CA GLN A 538 -3.92 19.83 8.42
C GLN A 538 -2.41 19.99 8.71
N GLN A 539 -1.63 18.97 8.42
CA GLN A 539 -0.18 19.03 8.56
C GLN A 539 0.48 19.26 7.20
N GLN A 540 1.43 20.19 7.11
CA GLN A 540 2.03 20.65 5.85
C GLN A 540 2.78 19.58 5.03
N SER A 541 3.11 18.45 5.60
CA SER A 541 3.91 17.39 4.95
C SER A 541 3.30 15.99 5.02
N LYS A 542 2.04 15.84 5.45
CA LYS A 542 1.47 14.51 5.63
C LYS A 542 0.86 13.98 4.34
N ILE A 543 1.42 12.87 3.84
CA ILE A 543 0.88 12.06 2.75
C ILE A 543 0.10 10.92 3.39
N LEU A 544 -1.19 10.79 3.08
CA LEU A 544 -2.03 9.70 3.56
C LEU A 544 -2.05 8.58 2.51
N GLY A 545 -1.03 7.71 2.57
CA GLY A 545 -0.84 6.61 1.64
C GLY A 545 -0.33 7.02 0.25
N LYS A 546 0.09 6.00 -0.52
CA LYS A 546 0.44 6.05 -1.95
C LYS A 546 -0.19 4.83 -2.59
N VAL A 547 -1.40 5.00 -3.12
CA VAL A 547 -2.23 3.88 -3.55
C VAL A 547 -1.81 3.38 -4.93
N ASP A 548 -1.57 2.07 -5.02
CA ASP A 548 -1.41 1.35 -6.27
C ASP A 548 -2.61 0.44 -6.49
N ALA A 549 -3.35 0.65 -7.57
CA ALA A 549 -4.59 -0.09 -7.81
C ALA A 549 -4.80 -0.43 -9.29
N ILE A 550 -5.59 -1.47 -9.53
CA ILE A 550 -6.06 -1.87 -10.87
C ILE A 550 -7.57 -2.07 -10.79
N LEU A 551 -8.31 -1.41 -11.68
CA LEU A 551 -9.75 -1.54 -11.85
C LEU A 551 -10.06 -2.26 -13.16
N ARG A 552 -11.00 -3.21 -13.16
CA ARG A 552 -11.58 -3.78 -14.37
C ARG A 552 -12.78 -2.94 -14.80
N LEU A 553 -12.72 -2.40 -15.99
CA LEU A 553 -13.78 -1.61 -16.60
C LEU A 553 -14.91 -2.51 -17.11
N SER A 554 -16.08 -1.91 -17.37
CA SER A 554 -17.27 -2.62 -17.88
C SER A 554 -17.07 -3.27 -19.26
N ASP A 555 -16.11 -2.78 -20.05
CA ASP A 555 -15.72 -3.36 -21.34
C ASP A 555 -14.63 -4.45 -21.22
N GLY A 556 -14.24 -4.80 -20.00
CA GLY A 556 -13.24 -5.82 -19.68
C GLY A 556 -11.79 -5.35 -19.66
N ARG A 557 -11.51 -4.12 -20.11
CA ARG A 557 -10.16 -3.53 -20.01
C ARG A 557 -9.78 -3.25 -18.57
N LEU A 558 -8.49 -3.11 -18.34
CA LEU A 558 -7.92 -2.74 -17.06
C LEU A 558 -7.54 -1.26 -17.06
N GLU A 559 -7.81 -0.57 -15.96
CA GLU A 559 -7.37 0.79 -15.70
C GLU A 559 -6.50 0.80 -14.44
N GLY A 560 -5.27 1.31 -14.55
CA GLY A 560 -4.33 1.45 -13.44
C GLY A 560 -4.45 2.79 -12.77
N GLY A 561 -4.39 2.79 -11.44
CA GLY A 561 -4.21 3.97 -10.60
C GLY A 561 -2.82 3.92 -9.95
N ALA A 562 -1.93 4.81 -10.37
CA ALA A 562 -0.60 5.00 -9.80
C ALA A 562 -0.56 6.37 -9.10
N ASP A 563 -0.22 6.39 -7.83
CA ASP A 563 -0.36 7.59 -7.00
C ASP A 563 0.70 8.65 -7.34
N TYR A 564 0.25 9.87 -7.62
CA TYR A 564 1.15 11.00 -7.94
C TYR A 564 2.01 11.47 -6.75
N ARG A 565 1.68 11.02 -5.53
CA ARG A 565 2.43 11.35 -4.30
C ARG A 565 3.76 10.59 -4.22
N GLY A 566 3.95 9.57 -5.06
CA GLY A 566 5.17 8.78 -5.19
C GLY A 566 5.75 8.80 -6.59
N ASP A 567 6.63 7.83 -6.85
CA ASP A 567 7.21 7.55 -8.18
C ASP A 567 6.48 6.38 -8.87
N ASP A 568 5.25 6.15 -8.47
CA ASP A 568 4.43 4.99 -8.77
C ASP A 568 4.08 4.92 -10.26
N LYS A 569 3.97 3.71 -10.82
CA LYS A 569 3.76 3.52 -12.25
C LYS A 569 2.85 2.35 -12.57
N ALA A 570 1.79 2.63 -13.32
CA ALA A 570 0.93 1.63 -13.96
C ALA A 570 1.43 1.32 -15.37
N LEU A 571 1.63 0.05 -15.68
CA LEU A 571 2.03 -0.44 -16.99
C LEU A 571 1.22 -1.68 -17.36
N GLY A 572 0.74 -1.75 -18.62
CA GLY A 572 -0.05 -2.87 -19.10
C GLY A 572 0.05 -3.10 -20.61
N PHE A 573 -0.63 -4.13 -21.12
CA PHE A 573 -0.76 -4.42 -22.56
C PHE A 573 -2.13 -5.01 -22.89
#